data_17cacfa00a2170ccc821e904af3b86ee
#
_entry.id   17cacfa00a2170ccc821e904af3b86ee
#
_cell.length_a   1.000
_cell.length_b   1.000
_cell.length_c   1.000
_cell.angle_alpha   90.00
_cell.angle_beta   90.00
_cell.angle_gamma   90.00
#
_symmetry.space_group_name_H-M   'P 1'
#
loop_
_entity.id
_entity.type
_entity.pdbx_description
1 polymer ?
#
loop_
_entity_poly.entity_id
_entity_poly.type
_entity_poly.pdbx_seq_one_letter_code
_entity_poly.pdbx_strand_id
1 'polypeptide(L)'
;MLTELIIIFMGFMSRTKEADLKKVAIHNLGCKVNSYEAESMELMLKNAGYEIVPFDEAIIADVYIINTCSVTNIADRKSRQMLHKAKKMNPSAVVIAAGCYVQADEAGVKKDEAVDIVLGNNMKINIVDVLEQYFKDNTADEYVVDISHDTEYEELKIDKVSEHTRAYIKIQDGCNQFCSYCIIPYTRGRIRSRAIEDVVDEVRRLADNGYKEVVLTGIHLSSYGRDTGKETLLDVIEAVNSIDGIERIRLGSLEPRIVTDEFVSRISSMKKLCPHFHLSLQSGCDKTLKAMNRKYDTAEYLKGCEILRKYYDNPAITTDVIVGFPGETEEDFKITKAFVEKVHFYEMHIFKYSRRKGTVADTMPDQVDDKIKTARSNELIELANEMSAQYRSTYADSDLSVLIEEKQNIAGKEYYTGYTPNYIRVMISAEEFDKENVCSNSCLLYTSPSPRDLSTS
;
A
#
# COMPACT_ATOMS: atom_id res chain seq x y z
N MET A 1 21.29 63.09 -5.56
CA MET A 1 20.32 62.70 -4.55
C MET A 1 19.39 61.55 -4.99
N LEU A 2 18.96 61.42 -6.26
CA LEU A 2 18.14 60.27 -6.70
C LEU A 2 18.95 59.01 -7.00
N THR A 3 20.24 59.13 -7.35
CA THR A 3 21.10 57.99 -7.70
C THR A 3 21.65 57.25 -6.49
N GLU A 4 21.79 57.88 -5.35
CA GLU A 4 22.23 57.21 -4.10
C GLU A 4 21.11 56.45 -3.41
N LEU A 5 19.83 56.87 -3.58
CA LEU A 5 18.68 56.13 -3.04
C LEU A 5 18.41 54.81 -3.78
N ILE A 6 18.72 54.71 -5.06
CA ILE A 6 18.55 53.50 -5.87
C ILE A 6 19.61 52.44 -5.50
N ILE A 7 20.84 52.86 -5.17
CA ILE A 7 21.92 51.95 -4.78
C ILE A 7 21.66 51.35 -3.37
N ILE A 8 21.04 52.12 -2.44
CA ILE A 8 20.67 51.64 -1.11
C ILE A 8 19.46 50.66 -1.21
N PHE A 9 18.52 50.92 -2.15
CA PHE A 9 17.38 50.01 -2.35
C PHE A 9 17.75 48.70 -3.06
N MET A 10 18.74 48.74 -3.99
CA MET A 10 19.30 47.55 -4.63
C MET A 10 20.22 46.72 -3.70
N GLY A 11 20.87 47.38 -2.72
CA GLY A 11 21.68 46.73 -1.70
C GLY A 11 20.87 46.02 -0.62
N PHE A 12 19.58 46.38 -0.46
CA PHE A 12 18.69 45.73 0.51
C PHE A 12 17.95 44.52 -0.06
N MET A 13 17.83 44.39 -1.41
CA MET A 13 17.25 43.24 -2.08
C MET A 13 18.21 42.09 -2.37
N SER A 14 19.50 42.19 -2.05
CA SER A 14 20.52 41.19 -2.38
C SER A 14 21.13 40.47 -1.16
N ARG A 15 20.40 40.43 -0.06
CA ARG A 15 20.73 39.57 1.11
C ARG A 15 19.51 38.98 1.76
N THR A 16 18.60 38.39 0.99
CA THR A 16 17.95 37.20 1.48
C THR A 16 19.01 36.10 1.41
N LYS A 17 19.68 35.82 2.55
CA LYS A 17 20.25 34.49 2.74
C LYS A 17 19.15 33.52 2.28
N GLU A 18 19.44 32.68 1.27
CA GLU A 18 18.73 31.41 1.11
C GLU A 18 18.80 30.80 2.51
N ALA A 19 17.68 30.84 3.22
CA ALA A 19 17.58 30.11 4.45
C ALA A 19 17.79 28.66 4.03
N ASP A 20 18.88 28.04 4.52
CA ASP A 20 19.12 26.62 4.27
C ASP A 20 17.87 25.88 4.72
N LEU A 21 17.08 25.44 3.75
CA LEU A 21 15.84 24.72 4.02
C LEU A 21 16.22 23.43 4.76
N LYS A 22 15.51 23.16 5.86
CA LYS A 22 15.72 21.89 6.58
C LYS A 22 15.36 20.72 5.67
N LYS A 23 16.27 19.76 5.59
CA LYS A 23 16.10 18.53 4.79
C LYS A 23 15.35 17.48 5.55
N VAL A 24 14.31 16.93 4.93
CA VAL A 24 13.49 15.85 5.48
C VAL A 24 13.57 14.63 4.57
N ALA A 25 13.91 13.47 5.13
CA ALA A 25 13.86 12.19 4.44
C ALA A 25 12.77 11.31 5.05
N ILE A 26 11.86 10.81 4.24
CA ILE A 26 10.80 9.88 4.66
C ILE A 26 11.13 8.48 4.16
N HIS A 27 11.08 7.50 5.08
CA HIS A 27 11.20 6.08 4.73
C HIS A 27 9.91 5.36 5.07
N ASN A 28 9.28 4.78 4.03
CA ASN A 28 8.02 4.07 4.18
C ASN A 28 8.23 2.56 4.30
N LEU A 29 7.63 1.97 5.33
CA LEU A 29 7.56 0.53 5.55
C LEU A 29 6.09 0.12 5.59
N GLY A 30 5.68 -0.83 4.74
CA GLY A 30 4.35 -1.40 4.88
C GLY A 30 3.50 -1.37 3.61
N CYS A 31 2.20 -1.14 3.79
CA CYS A 31 1.18 -1.33 2.75
C CYS A 31 0.91 -0.07 1.93
N LYS A 32 0.05 -0.19 0.92
CA LYS A 32 -0.40 0.91 0.05
C LYS A 32 -1.00 2.10 0.83
N VAL A 33 -1.66 1.83 1.97
CA VAL A 33 -2.15 2.88 2.87
C VAL A 33 -0.99 3.67 3.48
N ASN A 34 0.06 2.98 3.94
CA ASN A 34 1.26 3.65 4.44
C ASN A 34 1.96 4.48 3.34
N SER A 35 1.97 3.99 2.09
CA SER A 35 2.54 4.76 0.96
C SER A 35 1.79 6.05 0.74
N TYR A 36 0.46 6.01 0.66
CA TYR A 36 -0.38 7.19 0.57
C TYR A 36 -0.13 8.20 1.71
N GLU A 37 -0.03 7.69 2.95
CA GLU A 37 0.21 8.53 4.13
C GLU A 37 1.62 9.17 4.09
N ALA A 38 2.64 8.45 3.61
CA ALA A 38 3.99 8.99 3.45
C ALA A 38 4.03 10.10 2.39
N GLU A 39 3.43 9.88 1.22
CA GLU A 39 3.33 10.86 0.14
C GLU A 39 2.58 12.13 0.58
N SER A 40 1.54 11.97 1.39
CA SER A 40 0.80 13.11 1.96
C SER A 40 1.65 13.90 2.97
N MET A 41 2.43 13.23 3.83
CA MET A 41 3.36 13.91 4.73
C MET A 41 4.45 14.66 3.94
N GLU A 42 4.99 14.07 2.87
CA GLU A 42 5.94 14.74 1.97
C GLU A 42 5.36 16.02 1.38
N LEU A 43 4.12 15.97 0.89
CA LEU A 43 3.44 17.14 0.34
C LEU A 43 3.25 18.25 1.39
N MET A 44 2.77 17.90 2.59
CA MET A 44 2.57 18.87 3.67
C MET A 44 3.88 19.55 4.08
N LEU A 45 4.95 18.78 4.25
CA LEU A 45 6.27 19.31 4.60
C LEU A 45 6.87 20.17 3.50
N LYS A 46 6.74 19.77 2.24
CA LYS A 46 7.16 20.57 1.09
C LYS A 46 6.44 21.91 1.03
N ASN A 47 5.12 21.91 1.26
CA ASN A 47 4.31 23.14 1.31
C ASN A 47 4.67 24.04 2.50
N ALA A 48 5.16 23.47 3.59
CA ALA A 48 5.67 24.20 4.76
C ALA A 48 7.12 24.69 4.60
N GLY A 49 7.76 24.46 3.43
CA GLY A 49 9.09 24.98 3.12
C GLY A 49 10.24 24.06 3.53
N TYR A 50 9.99 22.77 3.73
CA TYR A 50 11.06 21.78 3.90
C TYR A 50 11.55 21.25 2.55
N GLU A 51 12.83 20.90 2.45
CA GLU A 51 13.40 20.19 1.31
C GLU A 51 13.23 18.67 1.50
N ILE A 52 12.43 18.03 0.62
CA ILE A 52 12.29 16.58 0.65
C ILE A 52 13.45 15.93 -0.09
N VAL A 53 14.17 15.06 0.60
CA VAL A 53 15.34 14.35 0.07
C VAL A 53 15.17 12.82 0.19
N PRO A 54 15.82 12.04 -0.67
CA PRO A 54 15.81 10.58 -0.55
C PRO A 54 16.38 10.10 0.79
N PHE A 55 15.83 8.99 1.31
CA PHE A 55 16.40 8.28 2.45
C PHE A 55 17.62 7.46 2.00
N ASP A 56 18.75 8.14 1.85
CA ASP A 56 20.01 7.59 1.32
C ASP A 56 21.18 7.98 2.24
N GLU A 57 22.15 7.08 2.43
CA GLU A 57 23.33 7.31 3.27
C GLU A 57 24.26 8.41 2.72
N ALA A 58 24.19 8.69 1.43
CA ALA A 58 24.95 9.76 0.79
C ALA A 58 24.33 11.15 1.02
N ILE A 59 23.07 11.22 1.50
CA ILE A 59 22.33 12.48 1.69
C ILE A 59 21.97 12.62 3.16
N ILE A 60 22.57 13.60 3.82
CA ILE A 60 22.30 13.89 5.24
C ILE A 60 21.03 14.75 5.33
N ALA A 61 20.04 14.28 6.07
CA ALA A 61 18.84 15.03 6.40
C ALA A 61 18.87 15.56 7.84
N ASP A 62 18.13 16.64 8.08
CA ASP A 62 17.93 17.22 9.42
C ASP A 62 16.81 16.50 10.18
N VAL A 63 15.88 15.89 9.43
CA VAL A 63 14.74 15.12 9.95
C VAL A 63 14.61 13.82 9.19
N TYR A 64 14.44 12.74 9.91
CA TYR A 64 14.08 11.42 9.35
C TYR A 64 12.73 10.99 9.88
N ILE A 65 11.79 10.68 9.00
CA ILE A 65 10.47 10.16 9.33
C ILE A 65 10.40 8.71 8.88
N ILE A 66 10.21 7.78 9.80
CA ILE A 66 10.03 6.37 9.49
C ILE A 66 8.55 6.03 9.67
N ASN A 67 7.84 5.89 8.53
CA ASN A 67 6.44 5.45 8.53
C ASN A 67 6.41 3.93 8.68
N THR A 68 6.13 3.47 9.88
CA THR A 68 6.38 2.10 10.36
C THR A 68 5.23 1.15 10.05
N CYS A 69 5.54 -0.14 9.98
CA CYS A 69 4.58 -1.23 9.84
C CYS A 69 4.67 -2.20 11.02
N SER A 70 3.54 -2.85 11.36
CA SER A 70 3.43 -3.76 12.50
C SER A 70 2.62 -5.04 12.17
N VAL A 71 2.46 -5.40 10.89
CA VAL A 71 1.68 -6.60 10.50
C VAL A 71 2.38 -7.91 10.87
N THR A 72 3.72 -7.92 10.96
CA THR A 72 4.53 -9.08 11.34
C THR A 72 5.66 -8.68 12.29
N ASN A 73 6.22 -9.66 13.04
CA ASN A 73 7.40 -9.41 13.87
C ASN A 73 8.62 -8.99 13.04
N ILE A 74 8.70 -9.42 11.79
CA ILE A 74 9.75 -8.97 10.86
C ILE A 74 9.57 -7.49 10.53
N ALA A 75 8.32 -7.03 10.34
CA ALA A 75 8.03 -5.62 10.09
C ALA A 75 8.42 -4.75 11.27
N ASP A 76 8.12 -5.16 12.53
CA ASP A 76 8.57 -4.44 13.73
C ASP A 76 10.09 -4.35 13.81
N ARG A 77 10.78 -5.47 13.53
CA ARG A 77 12.25 -5.47 13.54
C ARG A 77 12.82 -4.55 12.46
N LYS A 78 12.26 -4.57 11.24
CA LYS A 78 12.66 -3.65 10.17
C LYS A 78 12.39 -2.19 10.57
N SER A 79 11.25 -1.89 11.20
CA SER A 79 10.92 -0.55 11.70
C SER A 79 12.00 -0.05 12.66
N ARG A 80 12.35 -0.83 13.69
CA ARG A 80 13.44 -0.49 14.63
C ARG A 80 14.78 -0.31 13.91
N GLN A 81 15.13 -1.21 13.01
CA GLN A 81 16.38 -1.10 12.24
C GLN A 81 16.47 0.20 11.45
N MET A 82 15.37 0.67 10.84
CA MET A 82 15.38 1.93 10.09
C MET A 82 15.44 3.15 11.01
N LEU A 83 14.79 3.14 12.17
CA LEU A 83 14.92 4.19 13.19
C LEU A 83 16.38 4.33 13.65
N HIS A 84 17.01 3.23 14.02
CA HIS A 84 18.44 3.24 14.43
C HIS A 84 19.37 3.60 13.26
N LYS A 85 19.05 3.18 12.03
CA LYS A 85 19.79 3.57 10.83
C LYS A 85 19.74 5.10 10.63
N ALA A 86 18.56 5.70 10.73
CA ALA A 86 18.37 7.14 10.62
C ALA A 86 19.22 7.91 11.64
N LYS A 87 19.16 7.52 12.92
CA LYS A 87 19.96 8.15 13.98
C LYS A 87 21.47 7.96 13.80
N LYS A 88 21.89 6.83 13.22
CA LYS A 88 23.31 6.58 12.87
C LYS A 88 23.77 7.46 11.68
N MET A 89 22.91 7.68 10.68
CA MET A 89 23.24 8.54 9.52
C MET A 89 23.51 9.98 9.95
N ASN A 90 22.68 10.52 10.84
CA ASN A 90 22.88 11.83 11.45
C ASN A 90 22.47 11.82 12.95
N PRO A 91 23.43 11.73 13.88
CA PRO A 91 23.12 11.72 15.31
C PRO A 91 22.41 12.99 15.81
N SER A 92 22.54 14.11 15.08
CA SER A 92 21.90 15.39 15.43
C SER A 92 20.52 15.55 14.79
N ALA A 93 20.09 14.64 13.90
CA ALA A 93 18.80 14.71 13.26
C ALA A 93 17.66 14.41 14.24
N VAL A 94 16.52 15.01 13.96
CA VAL A 94 15.24 14.63 14.59
C VAL A 94 14.72 13.37 13.91
N VAL A 95 14.54 12.30 14.68
CA VAL A 95 14.00 11.03 14.19
C VAL A 95 12.56 10.85 14.67
N ILE A 96 11.63 10.78 13.74
CA ILE A 96 10.20 10.58 14.00
C ILE A 96 9.82 9.14 13.69
N ALA A 97 9.33 8.43 14.68
CA ALA A 97 8.65 7.16 14.48
C ALA A 97 7.15 7.41 14.26
N ALA A 98 6.63 7.03 13.08
CA ALA A 98 5.20 7.20 12.76
C ALA A 98 4.54 5.85 12.42
N GLY A 99 3.23 5.75 12.59
CA GLY A 99 2.43 4.66 12.04
C GLY A 99 2.16 3.46 12.95
N CYS A 100 1.94 2.27 12.34
CA CYS A 100 1.35 1.13 13.04
C CYS A 100 2.23 0.51 14.15
N TYR A 101 3.56 0.51 14.00
CA TYR A 101 4.44 0.00 15.05
C TYR A 101 4.38 0.87 16.30
N VAL A 102 4.34 2.18 16.12
CA VAL A 102 4.16 3.15 17.21
C VAL A 102 2.86 2.86 17.98
N GLN A 103 1.76 2.71 17.25
CA GLN A 103 0.44 2.45 17.84
C GLN A 103 0.37 1.09 18.55
N ALA A 104 1.17 0.11 18.11
CA ALA A 104 1.19 -1.24 18.71
C ALA A 104 2.06 -1.31 19.98
N ASP A 105 3.12 -0.51 20.08
CA ASP A 105 4.10 -0.57 21.18
C ASP A 105 4.64 0.83 21.53
N GLU A 106 3.73 1.76 21.79
CA GLU A 106 4.05 3.16 22.14
C GLU A 106 5.10 3.25 23.24
N ALA A 107 4.91 2.52 24.34
CA ALA A 107 5.80 2.54 25.48
C ALA A 107 7.21 2.01 25.17
N GLY A 108 7.34 1.06 24.25
CA GLY A 108 8.62 0.55 23.77
C GLY A 108 9.33 1.55 22.87
N VAL A 109 8.58 2.18 21.97
CA VAL A 109 9.13 3.18 21.03
C VAL A 109 9.59 4.44 21.75
N LYS A 110 8.85 4.91 22.74
CA LYS A 110 9.25 6.07 23.60
C LYS A 110 10.54 5.87 24.38
N LYS A 111 10.90 4.64 24.67
CA LYS A 111 12.14 4.31 25.38
C LYS A 111 13.33 4.10 24.44
N ASP A 112 13.09 4.10 23.14
CA ASP A 112 14.14 3.89 22.14
C ASP A 112 14.92 5.21 21.95
N GLU A 113 16.19 5.23 22.36
CA GLU A 113 17.07 6.40 22.27
C GLU A 113 17.30 6.90 20.83
N ALA A 114 16.93 6.12 19.81
CA ALA A 114 16.99 6.52 18.43
C ALA A 114 15.78 7.37 17.99
N VAL A 115 14.76 7.54 18.84
CA VAL A 115 13.50 8.21 18.51
C VAL A 115 13.37 9.50 19.33
N ASP A 116 13.18 10.61 18.64
CA ASP A 116 12.96 11.91 19.26
C ASP A 116 11.45 12.25 19.35
N ILE A 117 10.66 11.84 18.35
CA ILE A 117 9.22 12.11 18.29
C ILE A 117 8.45 10.83 17.95
N VAL A 118 7.32 10.64 18.63
CA VAL A 118 6.43 9.49 18.47
C VAL A 118 5.09 9.96 17.91
N LEU A 119 4.71 9.51 16.69
CA LEU A 119 3.51 9.95 15.98
C LEU A 119 2.61 8.74 15.65
N GLY A 120 1.46 8.63 16.32
CA GLY A 120 0.49 7.56 16.11
C GLY A 120 -0.24 7.64 14.77
N ASN A 121 -1.07 6.63 14.51
CA ASN A 121 -2.04 6.71 13.43
C ASN A 121 -3.11 7.77 13.75
N ASN A 122 -3.71 8.37 12.72
CA ASN A 122 -4.66 9.49 12.82
C ASN A 122 -4.06 10.80 13.40
N MET A 123 -2.74 10.92 13.40
CA MET A 123 -2.03 12.14 13.86
C MET A 123 -1.05 12.68 12.82
N LYS A 124 -0.96 12.04 11.64
CA LYS A 124 0.01 12.40 10.59
C LYS A 124 -0.29 13.74 9.93
N ILE A 125 -1.57 14.16 9.96
CA ILE A 125 -1.99 15.49 9.49
C ILE A 125 -1.28 16.62 10.26
N ASN A 126 -0.86 16.37 11.48
CA ASN A 126 -0.19 17.36 12.34
C ASN A 126 1.33 17.38 12.19
N ILE A 127 1.92 16.67 11.21
CA ILE A 127 3.38 16.50 11.08
C ILE A 127 4.15 17.82 11.05
N VAL A 128 3.60 18.86 10.42
CA VAL A 128 4.23 20.17 10.33
C VAL A 128 4.24 20.85 11.68
N ASP A 129 3.09 20.93 12.35
CA ASP A 129 2.94 21.56 13.67
C ASP A 129 3.83 20.86 14.71
N VAL A 130 3.89 19.53 14.66
CA VAL A 130 4.74 18.69 15.53
C VAL A 130 6.22 19.05 15.37
N LEU A 131 6.69 19.18 14.14
CA LEU A 131 8.07 19.56 13.85
C LEU A 131 8.39 21.00 14.25
N GLU A 132 7.49 21.94 13.95
CA GLU A 132 7.67 23.34 14.33
C GLU A 132 7.72 23.53 15.85
N GLN A 133 6.85 22.83 16.58
CA GLN A 133 6.86 22.81 18.04
C GLN A 133 8.18 22.25 18.58
N TYR A 134 8.60 21.09 18.06
CA TYR A 134 9.85 20.47 18.48
C TYR A 134 11.07 21.39 18.27
N PHE A 135 11.16 22.06 17.13
CA PHE A 135 12.26 22.97 16.84
C PHE A 135 12.24 24.26 17.70
N LYS A 136 11.07 24.64 18.20
CA LYS A 136 10.90 25.81 19.06
C LYS A 136 11.29 25.54 20.53
N ASP A 137 10.79 24.42 21.06
CA ASP A 137 10.85 24.19 22.53
C ASP A 137 11.70 22.96 22.89
N ASN A 138 12.16 22.20 21.92
CA ASN A 138 12.82 20.90 22.10
C ASN A 138 12.00 19.90 22.96
N THR A 139 10.67 20.06 22.92
CA THR A 139 9.73 19.20 23.63
C THR A 139 9.05 18.26 22.64
N ALA A 140 9.07 16.97 22.93
CA ALA A 140 8.28 15.97 22.22
C ALA A 140 6.99 15.74 23.01
N ASP A 141 5.91 16.41 22.60
CA ASP A 141 4.57 16.08 23.11
C ASP A 141 4.13 14.72 22.60
N GLU A 142 3.17 14.12 23.28
CA GLU A 142 2.63 12.81 22.93
C GLU A 142 1.58 12.95 21.82
N TYR A 143 1.92 12.50 20.61
CA TYR A 143 1.02 12.51 19.46
C TYR A 143 0.49 11.11 19.13
N VAL A 144 0.07 10.37 20.17
CA VAL A 144 -0.56 9.05 20.05
C VAL A 144 -1.94 9.10 20.69
N VAL A 145 -2.97 8.89 19.90
CA VAL A 145 -4.36 8.88 20.36
C VAL A 145 -4.84 7.45 20.66
N ASP A 146 -5.83 7.29 21.52
CA ASP A 146 -6.54 6.03 21.66
C ASP A 146 -7.39 5.78 20.40
N ILE A 147 -6.78 5.13 19.43
CA ILE A 147 -7.37 4.83 18.12
C ILE A 147 -8.63 3.93 18.20
N SER A 148 -8.85 3.26 19.35
CA SER A 148 -9.99 2.35 19.51
C SER A 148 -11.34 3.08 19.59
N HIS A 149 -11.32 4.35 19.97
CA HIS A 149 -12.50 5.21 20.11
C HIS A 149 -12.57 6.31 19.05
N ASP A 150 -11.54 6.42 18.21
CA ASP A 150 -11.49 7.42 17.15
C ASP A 150 -12.43 7.04 16.00
N THR A 151 -13.34 7.94 15.65
CA THR A 151 -14.36 7.78 14.61
C THR A 151 -14.16 8.71 13.41
N GLU A 152 -13.24 9.69 13.52
CA GLU A 152 -12.98 10.64 12.46
C GLU A 152 -11.96 10.09 11.46
N TYR A 153 -12.23 10.28 10.16
CA TYR A 153 -11.29 9.97 9.12
C TYR A 153 -10.19 11.04 9.06
N GLU A 154 -8.93 10.63 9.07
CA GLU A 154 -7.78 11.54 8.91
C GLU A 154 -7.70 12.00 7.45
N GLU A 155 -8.08 13.24 7.18
CA GLU A 155 -8.15 13.78 5.83
C GLU A 155 -6.77 14.22 5.33
N LEU A 156 -6.02 13.26 4.85
CA LEU A 156 -4.75 13.45 4.15
C LEU A 156 -5.01 13.62 2.65
N LYS A 157 -4.16 14.39 1.94
CA LYS A 157 -4.30 14.67 0.51
C LYS A 157 -2.96 14.51 -0.21
N ILE A 158 -3.03 14.09 -1.46
CA ILE A 158 -1.91 14.11 -2.39
C ILE A 158 -2.30 14.91 -3.63
N ASP A 159 -1.37 15.68 -4.20
CA ASP A 159 -1.62 16.45 -5.43
C ASP A 159 -0.74 15.94 -6.57
N LYS A 160 0.54 15.78 -6.31
CA LYS A 160 1.51 15.29 -7.27
C LYS A 160 2.47 14.39 -6.54
N VAL A 161 2.39 13.11 -6.83
CA VAL A 161 3.39 12.13 -6.43
C VAL A 161 4.55 12.22 -7.42
N SER A 162 5.76 12.11 -6.93
CA SER A 162 6.95 12.13 -7.76
C SER A 162 6.90 11.02 -8.82
N GLU A 163 7.01 11.38 -10.10
CA GLU A 163 7.32 10.50 -11.26
C GLU A 163 6.48 9.22 -11.48
N HIS A 164 5.37 9.01 -10.75
CA HIS A 164 4.52 7.83 -10.94
C HIS A 164 3.36 8.11 -11.89
N THR A 165 3.02 7.15 -12.72
CA THR A 165 1.84 7.18 -13.60
C THR A 165 0.58 6.66 -12.91
N ARG A 166 0.75 6.07 -11.70
CA ARG A 166 -0.28 5.46 -10.88
C ARG A 166 -0.24 6.02 -9.46
N ALA A 167 -1.40 6.45 -8.94
CA ALA A 167 -1.55 6.97 -7.58
C ALA A 167 -2.37 6.02 -6.69
N TYR A 168 -1.97 5.88 -5.44
CA TYR A 168 -2.79 5.24 -4.40
C TYR A 168 -3.72 6.27 -3.80
N ILE A 169 -5.00 5.93 -3.63
CA ILE A 169 -6.01 6.78 -3.00
C ILE A 169 -6.57 6.05 -1.78
N LYS A 170 -6.24 6.54 -0.60
CA LYS A 170 -6.80 6.00 0.64
C LYS A 170 -8.25 6.49 0.80
N ILE A 171 -9.21 5.59 0.67
CA ILE A 171 -10.65 5.90 0.80
C ILE A 171 -11.25 5.34 2.09
N GLN A 172 -10.52 4.48 2.82
CA GLN A 172 -11.02 3.83 4.01
C GLN A 172 -9.85 3.50 4.96
N ASP A 173 -10.07 3.61 6.28
CA ASP A 173 -9.13 3.21 7.32
C ASP A 173 -9.83 2.40 8.42
N GLY A 174 -9.03 1.70 9.24
CA GLY A 174 -9.52 0.87 10.32
C GLY A 174 -10.25 -0.40 9.87
N CYS A 175 -10.54 -1.30 10.81
CA CYS A 175 -11.19 -2.59 10.52
C CYS A 175 -11.93 -3.16 11.73
N ASN A 176 -13.15 -3.65 11.53
CA ASN A 176 -13.99 -4.28 12.57
C ASN A 176 -14.05 -5.81 12.44
N GLN A 177 -13.19 -6.45 11.65
CA GLN A 177 -13.25 -7.91 11.44
C GLN A 177 -12.70 -8.70 12.63
N PHE A 178 -11.70 -8.16 13.35
CA PHE A 178 -11.06 -8.82 14.48
C PHE A 178 -10.64 -10.26 14.18
N CYS A 179 -10.02 -10.48 13.01
CA CYS A 179 -9.40 -11.77 12.72
C CYS A 179 -8.40 -12.11 13.82
N SER A 180 -8.40 -13.38 14.26
CA SER A 180 -7.68 -13.80 15.47
C SER A 180 -6.16 -13.56 15.43
N TYR A 181 -5.58 -13.41 14.25
CA TYR A 181 -4.13 -13.15 14.03
C TYR A 181 -3.80 -11.67 13.81
N CYS A 182 -4.81 -10.80 13.65
CA CYS A 182 -4.62 -9.48 13.08
C CYS A 182 -4.51 -8.40 14.15
N ILE A 183 -3.43 -7.61 14.08
CA ILE A 183 -3.20 -6.47 14.98
C ILE A 183 -3.90 -5.18 14.51
N ILE A 184 -4.36 -5.12 13.28
CA ILE A 184 -4.86 -3.91 12.62
C ILE A 184 -6.02 -3.23 13.39
N PRO A 185 -7.04 -3.93 13.92
CA PRO A 185 -8.09 -3.26 14.69
C PRO A 185 -7.58 -2.50 15.93
N TYR A 186 -6.41 -2.88 16.42
CA TYR A 186 -5.77 -2.27 17.60
C TYR A 186 -4.81 -1.14 17.22
N THR A 187 -4.30 -1.15 15.99
CA THR A 187 -3.34 -0.13 15.53
C THR A 187 -3.95 0.92 14.61
N ARG A 188 -5.06 0.60 13.95
CA ARG A 188 -5.77 1.53 13.06
C ARG A 188 -7.21 1.81 13.47
N GLY A 189 -7.67 1.18 14.55
CA GLY A 189 -8.98 1.43 15.12
C GLY A 189 -10.14 0.90 14.29
N ARG A 190 -11.30 1.54 14.46
CA ARG A 190 -12.57 1.17 13.83
C ARG A 190 -12.62 1.64 12.39
N ILE A 191 -13.62 1.12 11.65
CA ILE A 191 -13.91 1.54 10.27
C ILE A 191 -14.14 3.04 10.25
N ARG A 192 -13.46 3.72 9.33
CA ARG A 192 -13.66 5.13 8.99
C ARG A 192 -13.59 5.26 7.48
N SER A 193 -14.65 5.81 6.90
CA SER A 193 -14.78 6.00 5.46
C SER A 193 -14.57 7.45 5.09
N ARG A 194 -13.86 7.70 4.03
CA ARG A 194 -13.64 9.02 3.46
C ARG A 194 -14.87 9.46 2.66
N ALA A 195 -15.25 10.72 2.72
CA ALA A 195 -16.36 11.25 1.94
C ALA A 195 -16.09 11.11 0.42
N ILE A 196 -17.12 10.77 -0.35
CA ILE A 196 -16.99 10.58 -1.82
C ILE A 196 -16.53 11.85 -2.50
N GLU A 197 -17.03 13.00 -2.07
CA GLU A 197 -16.69 14.31 -2.62
C GLU A 197 -15.18 14.57 -2.51
N ASP A 198 -14.58 14.29 -1.35
CA ASP A 198 -13.13 14.47 -1.14
C ASP A 198 -12.29 13.50 -1.99
N VAL A 199 -12.76 12.26 -2.17
CA VAL A 199 -12.13 11.28 -3.07
C VAL A 199 -12.19 11.76 -4.51
N VAL A 200 -13.35 12.22 -4.98
CA VAL A 200 -13.56 12.72 -6.34
C VAL A 200 -12.69 13.93 -6.61
N ASP A 201 -12.63 14.87 -5.68
CA ASP A 201 -11.82 16.09 -5.83
C ASP A 201 -10.33 15.79 -5.89
N GLU A 202 -9.86 14.83 -5.10
CA GLU A 202 -8.46 14.39 -5.18
C GLU A 202 -8.16 13.68 -6.50
N VAL A 203 -9.02 12.77 -6.94
CA VAL A 203 -8.84 12.05 -8.20
C VAL A 203 -8.87 13.01 -9.40
N ARG A 204 -9.71 14.06 -9.39
CA ARG A 204 -9.69 15.10 -10.44
C ARG A 204 -8.36 15.84 -10.48
N ARG A 205 -7.83 16.28 -9.32
CA ARG A 205 -6.52 16.94 -9.27
C ARG A 205 -5.41 16.03 -9.81
N LEU A 206 -5.45 14.75 -9.50
CA LEU A 206 -4.49 13.77 -10.03
C LEU A 206 -4.63 13.60 -11.55
N ALA A 207 -5.85 13.54 -12.07
CA ALA A 207 -6.12 13.50 -13.51
C ALA A 207 -5.57 14.73 -14.23
N ASP A 208 -5.80 15.93 -13.67
CA ASP A 208 -5.27 17.20 -14.18
C ASP A 208 -3.75 17.26 -14.14
N ASN A 209 -3.11 16.56 -13.19
CA ASN A 209 -1.65 16.39 -13.10
C ASN A 209 -1.11 15.24 -13.98
N GLY A 210 -1.95 14.61 -14.81
CA GLY A 210 -1.54 13.64 -15.82
C GLY A 210 -1.53 12.19 -15.39
N TYR A 211 -2.02 11.87 -14.18
CA TYR A 211 -2.15 10.47 -13.73
C TYR A 211 -3.17 9.72 -14.57
N LYS A 212 -2.84 8.47 -14.94
CA LYS A 212 -3.68 7.61 -15.78
C LYS A 212 -4.35 6.48 -15.03
N GLU A 213 -3.76 6.03 -13.94
CA GLU A 213 -4.31 4.97 -13.10
C GLU A 213 -4.42 5.42 -11.65
N VAL A 214 -5.56 5.13 -11.01
CA VAL A 214 -5.75 5.26 -9.57
C VAL A 214 -6.04 3.89 -8.95
N VAL A 215 -5.46 3.66 -7.77
CA VAL A 215 -5.70 2.45 -6.98
C VAL A 215 -6.49 2.86 -5.74
N LEU A 216 -7.78 2.56 -5.72
CA LEU A 216 -8.60 2.77 -4.52
C LEU A 216 -8.13 1.80 -3.44
N THR A 217 -7.61 2.33 -2.35
CA THR A 217 -7.01 1.53 -1.27
C THR A 217 -7.62 1.81 0.09
N GLY A 218 -7.51 0.84 0.97
CA GLY A 218 -7.97 0.94 2.35
C GLY A 218 -7.50 -0.28 3.14
N ILE A 219 -7.75 -0.26 4.43
CA ILE A 219 -7.47 -1.39 5.31
C ILE A 219 -8.45 -2.55 5.07
N HIS A 220 -9.72 -2.21 4.82
CA HIS A 220 -10.76 -3.19 4.50
C HIS A 220 -11.81 -2.56 3.58
N LEU A 221 -11.49 -2.41 2.29
CA LEU A 221 -12.33 -1.73 1.31
C LEU A 221 -13.79 -2.19 1.31
N SER A 222 -14.05 -3.48 1.48
CA SER A 222 -15.39 -4.06 1.54
C SER A 222 -16.23 -3.56 2.72
N SER A 223 -15.65 -2.78 3.63
CA SER A 223 -16.35 -2.14 4.73
C SER A 223 -16.61 -0.66 4.50
N TYR A 224 -16.23 -0.10 3.36
CA TYR A 224 -16.48 1.30 3.06
C TYR A 224 -17.98 1.62 3.21
N GLY A 225 -18.26 2.73 3.87
CA GLY A 225 -19.61 3.26 4.11
C GLY A 225 -20.39 2.57 5.25
N ARG A 226 -19.84 1.49 5.87
CA ARG A 226 -20.55 0.82 6.97
C ARG A 226 -20.60 1.64 8.27
N ASP A 227 -19.71 2.56 8.44
CA ASP A 227 -19.66 3.51 9.55
C ASP A 227 -20.65 4.66 9.37
N THR A 228 -20.81 5.15 8.15
CA THR A 228 -21.72 6.26 7.82
C THR A 228 -23.15 5.80 7.51
N GLY A 229 -23.29 4.58 6.95
CA GLY A 229 -24.58 4.03 6.49
C GLY A 229 -25.19 4.77 5.30
N LYS A 230 -24.41 5.60 4.59
CA LYS A 230 -24.89 6.45 3.49
C LYS A 230 -24.48 5.89 2.13
N GLU A 231 -23.19 5.82 1.86
CA GLU A 231 -22.63 5.39 0.59
C GLU A 231 -21.99 4.00 0.72
N THR A 232 -21.77 3.35 -0.40
CA THR A 232 -21.10 2.05 -0.52
C THR A 232 -19.82 2.16 -1.32
N LEU A 233 -18.99 1.11 -1.31
CA LEU A 233 -17.82 1.04 -2.17
C LEU A 233 -18.19 1.18 -3.66
N LEU A 234 -19.36 0.69 -4.07
CA LEU A 234 -19.83 0.79 -5.44
C LEU A 234 -20.05 2.25 -5.85
N ASP A 235 -20.65 3.05 -4.96
CA ASP A 235 -20.90 4.48 -5.22
C ASP A 235 -19.59 5.24 -5.45
N VAL A 236 -18.55 4.95 -4.67
CA VAL A 236 -17.20 5.53 -4.87
C VAL A 236 -16.61 5.11 -6.22
N ILE A 237 -16.69 3.82 -6.57
CA ILE A 237 -16.15 3.33 -7.84
C ILE A 237 -16.87 4.01 -9.01
N GLU A 238 -18.19 4.16 -8.95
CA GLU A 238 -18.99 4.84 -9.98
C GLU A 238 -18.63 6.32 -10.10
N ALA A 239 -18.49 7.01 -8.98
CA ALA A 239 -18.09 8.41 -8.95
C ALA A 239 -16.70 8.61 -9.58
N VAL A 240 -15.72 7.78 -9.22
CA VAL A 240 -14.37 7.84 -9.79
C VAL A 240 -14.36 7.44 -11.27
N ASN A 241 -15.18 6.46 -11.67
CA ASN A 241 -15.29 6.05 -13.08
C ASN A 241 -15.81 7.17 -14.01
N SER A 242 -16.54 8.15 -13.45
CA SER A 242 -17.05 9.28 -14.21
C SER A 242 -16.01 10.39 -14.48
N ILE A 243 -14.83 10.34 -13.84
CA ILE A 243 -13.82 11.41 -13.92
C ILE A 243 -13.03 11.25 -15.22
N ASP A 244 -13.00 12.29 -16.05
CA ASP A 244 -12.18 12.33 -17.24
C ASP A 244 -10.68 12.42 -16.91
N GLY A 245 -9.82 11.95 -17.80
CA GLY A 245 -8.37 11.94 -17.64
C GLY A 245 -7.81 10.69 -16.96
N ILE A 246 -8.56 10.03 -16.06
CA ILE A 246 -8.22 8.70 -15.54
C ILE A 246 -8.68 7.63 -16.53
N GLU A 247 -7.78 6.73 -16.88
CA GLU A 247 -8.01 5.65 -17.83
C GLU A 247 -8.20 4.30 -17.14
N ARG A 248 -7.65 4.13 -15.93
CA ARG A 248 -7.69 2.88 -15.17
C ARG A 248 -8.02 3.11 -13.70
N ILE A 249 -8.90 2.27 -13.19
CA ILE A 249 -9.24 2.17 -11.77
C ILE A 249 -8.90 0.76 -11.31
N ARG A 250 -8.12 0.66 -10.27
CA ARG A 250 -7.77 -0.62 -9.63
C ARG A 250 -8.26 -0.64 -8.19
N LEU A 251 -8.72 -1.80 -7.75
CA LEU A 251 -9.16 -1.98 -6.37
C LEU A 251 -8.04 -2.60 -5.54
N GLY A 252 -7.90 -2.16 -4.31
CA GLY A 252 -7.12 -2.86 -3.30
C GLY A 252 -7.79 -4.16 -2.87
N SER A 253 -7.36 -4.72 -1.73
CA SER A 253 -7.85 -6.01 -1.25
C SER A 253 -9.35 -5.99 -0.91
N LEU A 254 -10.07 -6.98 -1.42
CA LEU A 254 -11.50 -7.19 -1.17
C LEU A 254 -11.73 -8.41 -0.26
N GLU A 255 -12.78 -8.36 0.51
CA GLU A 255 -13.33 -9.54 1.17
C GLU A 255 -14.30 -10.27 0.22
N PRO A 256 -14.29 -11.62 0.17
CA PRO A 256 -15.07 -12.38 -0.83
C PRO A 256 -16.57 -12.06 -0.83
N ARG A 257 -17.17 -11.77 0.32
CA ARG A 257 -18.61 -11.53 0.47
C ARG A 257 -19.14 -10.27 -0.22
N ILE A 258 -18.28 -9.33 -0.64
CA ILE A 258 -18.73 -8.21 -1.46
C ILE A 258 -18.94 -8.61 -2.93
N VAL A 259 -18.35 -9.74 -3.34
CA VAL A 259 -18.39 -10.23 -4.71
C VAL A 259 -19.72 -10.94 -4.96
N THR A 260 -20.77 -10.15 -5.17
CA THR A 260 -22.12 -10.60 -5.51
C THR A 260 -22.40 -10.39 -6.99
N ASP A 261 -23.39 -11.12 -7.54
CA ASP A 261 -23.82 -10.90 -8.94
C ASP A 261 -24.20 -9.44 -9.20
N GLU A 262 -24.88 -8.78 -8.26
CA GLU A 262 -25.25 -7.37 -8.36
C GLU A 262 -24.01 -6.46 -8.43
N PHE A 263 -23.08 -6.60 -7.47
CA PHE A 263 -21.86 -5.79 -7.42
C PHE A 263 -21.03 -5.98 -8.71
N VAL A 264 -20.77 -7.24 -9.10
CA VAL A 264 -19.90 -7.55 -10.25
C VAL A 264 -20.56 -7.17 -11.57
N SER A 265 -21.86 -7.34 -11.73
CA SER A 265 -22.56 -6.91 -12.96
C SER A 265 -22.46 -5.39 -13.18
N ARG A 266 -22.50 -4.59 -12.10
CA ARG A 266 -22.35 -3.13 -12.18
C ARG A 266 -20.93 -2.73 -12.52
N ILE A 267 -19.96 -3.26 -11.78
CA ILE A 267 -18.54 -2.89 -12.00
C ILE A 267 -18.00 -3.39 -13.35
N SER A 268 -18.51 -4.51 -13.88
CA SER A 268 -18.08 -5.05 -15.19
C SER A 268 -18.50 -4.19 -16.38
N SER A 269 -19.50 -3.32 -16.22
CA SER A 269 -19.89 -2.34 -17.23
C SER A 269 -18.96 -1.12 -17.29
N MET A 270 -18.09 -0.93 -16.29
CA MET A 270 -17.18 0.21 -16.16
C MET A 270 -15.87 -0.07 -16.91
N LYS A 271 -15.68 0.57 -18.06
CA LYS A 271 -14.51 0.32 -18.94
C LYS A 271 -13.15 0.64 -18.31
N LYS A 272 -13.12 1.55 -17.31
CA LYS A 272 -11.88 1.94 -16.63
C LYS A 272 -11.48 0.97 -15.53
N LEU A 273 -12.41 0.13 -15.03
CA LEU A 273 -12.11 -0.81 -13.97
C LEU A 273 -11.25 -1.96 -14.49
N CYS A 274 -10.09 -2.12 -13.88
CA CYS A 274 -9.15 -3.18 -14.22
C CYS A 274 -9.68 -4.56 -13.83
N PRO A 275 -9.62 -5.58 -14.70
CA PRO A 275 -10.04 -6.96 -14.41
C PRO A 275 -9.00 -7.68 -13.51
N HIS A 276 -8.63 -7.07 -12.42
CA HIS A 276 -7.70 -7.59 -11.41
C HIS A 276 -8.33 -7.47 -10.02
N PHE A 277 -8.50 -8.59 -9.34
CA PHE A 277 -9.20 -8.67 -8.06
C PHE A 277 -8.34 -9.42 -7.03
N HIS A 278 -7.89 -8.70 -6.02
CA HIS A 278 -7.23 -9.32 -4.89
C HIS A 278 -8.28 -9.70 -3.84
N LEU A 279 -8.57 -11.00 -3.72
CA LEU A 279 -9.52 -11.54 -2.75
C LEU A 279 -8.77 -12.24 -1.61
N SER A 280 -8.89 -11.74 -0.40
CA SER A 280 -8.17 -12.28 0.77
C SER A 280 -8.73 -13.63 1.19
N LEU A 281 -8.08 -14.75 0.82
CA LEU A 281 -8.46 -16.12 1.20
C LEU A 281 -8.02 -16.48 2.61
N GLN A 282 -6.76 -16.30 2.91
CA GLN A 282 -6.03 -16.63 4.13
C GLN A 282 -5.82 -18.14 4.35
N SER A 283 -6.82 -19.00 4.13
CA SER A 283 -6.71 -20.46 4.16
C SER A 283 -7.79 -21.10 3.29
N GLY A 284 -7.48 -22.21 2.64
CA GLY A 284 -8.44 -23.03 1.89
C GLY A 284 -9.12 -24.12 2.75
N CYS A 285 -8.98 -24.08 4.07
CA CYS A 285 -9.59 -25.03 5.00
C CYS A 285 -10.57 -24.31 5.95
N ASP A 286 -11.84 -24.71 5.94
CA ASP A 286 -12.90 -24.07 6.73
C ASP A 286 -12.65 -24.12 8.24
N LYS A 287 -12.06 -25.22 8.73
CA LYS A 287 -11.64 -25.32 10.14
C LYS A 287 -10.64 -24.22 10.49
N THR A 288 -9.66 -23.97 9.65
CA THR A 288 -8.65 -22.92 9.84
C THR A 288 -9.26 -21.53 9.68
N LEU A 289 -10.10 -21.30 8.68
CA LEU A 289 -10.83 -20.04 8.49
C LEU A 289 -11.67 -19.67 9.73
N LYS A 290 -12.37 -20.64 10.30
CA LYS A 290 -13.15 -20.47 11.54
C LYS A 290 -12.25 -20.10 12.72
N ALA A 291 -11.10 -20.77 12.88
CA ALA A 291 -10.13 -20.46 13.93
C ALA A 291 -9.50 -19.07 13.72
N MET A 292 -9.31 -18.64 12.47
CA MET A 292 -8.89 -17.29 12.09
C MET A 292 -9.97 -16.23 12.31
N ASN A 293 -11.19 -16.60 12.74
CA ASN A 293 -12.35 -15.72 12.85
C ASN A 293 -12.76 -15.05 11.51
N ARG A 294 -12.57 -15.77 10.39
CA ARG A 294 -13.05 -15.29 9.08
C ARG A 294 -14.58 -15.43 9.02
N LYS A 295 -15.21 -14.54 8.25
CA LYS A 295 -16.67 -14.42 8.17
C LYS A 295 -17.25 -15.08 6.91
N TYR A 296 -16.46 -15.84 6.20
CA TYR A 296 -16.79 -16.63 5.00
C TYR A 296 -16.14 -18.00 5.11
N ASP A 297 -16.64 -18.93 4.35
CA ASP A 297 -16.09 -20.26 4.14
C ASP A 297 -15.52 -20.42 2.72
N THR A 298 -14.98 -21.61 2.43
CA THR A 298 -14.39 -21.92 1.12
C THR A 298 -15.43 -21.97 0.01
N ALA A 299 -16.67 -22.34 0.28
CA ALA A 299 -17.75 -22.39 -0.70
C ALA A 299 -18.17 -20.96 -1.12
N GLU A 300 -18.34 -20.05 -0.18
CA GLU A 300 -18.62 -18.64 -0.44
C GLU A 300 -17.47 -17.98 -1.22
N TYR A 301 -16.21 -18.30 -0.86
CA TYR A 301 -15.04 -17.81 -1.57
C TYR A 301 -15.02 -18.26 -3.03
N LEU A 302 -15.20 -19.56 -3.27
CA LEU A 302 -15.23 -20.13 -4.61
C LEU A 302 -16.33 -19.52 -5.46
N LYS A 303 -17.53 -19.36 -4.88
CA LYS A 303 -18.65 -18.70 -5.55
C LYS A 303 -18.31 -17.28 -5.98
N GLY A 304 -17.60 -16.51 -5.15
CA GLY A 304 -17.11 -15.17 -5.53
C GLY A 304 -16.18 -15.22 -6.73
N CYS A 305 -15.24 -16.18 -6.78
CA CYS A 305 -14.36 -16.38 -7.94
C CYS A 305 -15.13 -16.75 -9.20
N GLU A 306 -16.15 -17.61 -9.10
CA GLU A 306 -17.02 -18.01 -10.20
C GLU A 306 -17.84 -16.82 -10.75
N ILE A 307 -18.35 -15.97 -9.85
CA ILE A 307 -19.06 -14.74 -10.25
C ILE A 307 -18.14 -13.82 -11.04
N LEU A 308 -16.89 -13.58 -10.58
CA LEU A 308 -15.93 -12.77 -11.32
C LEU A 308 -15.66 -13.34 -12.72
N ARG A 309 -15.46 -14.66 -12.83
CA ARG A 309 -15.23 -15.34 -14.11
C ARG A 309 -16.47 -15.39 -15.04
N LYS A 310 -17.66 -15.21 -14.48
CA LYS A 310 -18.89 -15.08 -15.27
C LYS A 310 -18.99 -13.74 -16.00
N TYR A 311 -18.51 -12.66 -15.37
CA TYR A 311 -18.66 -11.29 -15.88
C TYR A 311 -17.41 -10.74 -16.58
N TYR A 312 -16.24 -11.29 -16.28
CA TYR A 312 -14.97 -10.88 -16.88
C TYR A 312 -14.34 -12.06 -17.63
N ASP A 313 -13.80 -11.79 -18.81
CA ASP A 313 -13.01 -12.77 -19.54
C ASP A 313 -11.64 -12.91 -18.86
N ASN A 314 -11.36 -14.10 -18.33
CA ASN A 314 -10.12 -14.48 -17.65
C ASN A 314 -9.57 -13.38 -16.68
N PRO A 315 -10.32 -12.96 -15.63
CA PRO A 315 -9.87 -11.95 -14.70
C PRO A 315 -8.68 -12.44 -13.88
N ALA A 316 -7.74 -11.54 -13.58
CA ALA A 316 -6.64 -11.83 -12.67
C ALA A 316 -7.15 -11.90 -11.22
N ILE A 317 -7.29 -13.08 -10.67
CA ILE A 317 -7.65 -13.29 -9.27
C ILE A 317 -6.37 -13.57 -8.49
N THR A 318 -6.07 -12.72 -7.50
CA THR A 318 -4.90 -12.85 -6.63
C THR A 318 -5.33 -12.98 -5.18
N THR A 319 -4.46 -13.53 -4.32
CA THR A 319 -4.84 -13.76 -2.92
C THR A 319 -3.64 -13.80 -1.97
N ASP A 320 -3.94 -13.69 -0.67
CA ASP A 320 -3.02 -13.98 0.43
C ASP A 320 -3.37 -15.35 1.04
N VAL A 321 -2.34 -16.15 1.40
CA VAL A 321 -2.48 -17.41 2.13
C VAL A 321 -1.51 -17.42 3.30
N ILE A 322 -2.01 -17.78 4.49
CA ILE A 322 -1.20 -17.96 5.70
C ILE A 322 -1.05 -19.44 5.99
N VAL A 323 0.18 -19.92 6.05
CA VAL A 323 0.50 -21.31 6.42
C VAL A 323 1.01 -21.42 7.86
N GLY A 324 0.69 -22.54 8.52
CA GLY A 324 1.12 -22.81 9.88
C GLY A 324 0.41 -21.96 10.93
N PHE A 325 -0.86 -21.67 10.71
CA PHE A 325 -1.73 -21.09 11.73
C PHE A 325 -1.85 -22.04 12.93
N PRO A 326 -2.00 -21.55 14.19
CA PRO A 326 -2.14 -22.43 15.36
C PRO A 326 -3.24 -23.49 15.17
N GLY A 327 -2.90 -24.76 15.39
CA GLY A 327 -3.79 -25.91 15.21
C GLY A 327 -3.98 -26.39 13.77
N GLU A 328 -3.27 -25.81 12.78
CA GLU A 328 -3.26 -26.30 11.39
C GLU A 328 -2.49 -27.61 11.31
N THR A 329 -3.21 -28.69 11.01
CA THR A 329 -2.63 -30.02 10.82
C THR A 329 -2.08 -30.19 9.40
N GLU A 330 -1.43 -31.32 9.15
CA GLU A 330 -0.98 -31.69 7.79
C GLU A 330 -2.17 -31.90 6.84
N GLU A 331 -3.27 -32.46 7.35
CA GLU A 331 -4.49 -32.65 6.57
C GLU A 331 -5.17 -31.31 6.24
N ASP A 332 -5.23 -30.38 7.20
CA ASP A 332 -5.76 -29.02 6.94
C ASP A 332 -4.95 -28.29 5.87
N PHE A 333 -3.62 -28.50 5.86
CA PHE A 333 -2.72 -27.93 4.83
C PHE A 333 -2.99 -28.55 3.45
N LYS A 334 -3.15 -29.88 3.36
CA LYS A 334 -3.50 -30.57 2.10
C LYS A 334 -4.84 -30.10 1.54
N ILE A 335 -5.83 -29.89 2.41
CA ILE A 335 -7.13 -29.31 2.03
C ILE A 335 -6.92 -27.91 1.44
N THR A 336 -6.12 -27.06 2.10
CA THR A 336 -5.79 -25.72 1.61
C THR A 336 -5.11 -25.78 0.23
N LYS A 337 -4.11 -26.66 0.04
CA LYS A 337 -3.42 -26.83 -1.23
C LYS A 337 -4.37 -27.25 -2.35
N ALA A 338 -5.22 -28.27 -2.11
CA ALA A 338 -6.21 -28.72 -3.08
C ALA A 338 -7.23 -27.61 -3.43
N PHE A 339 -7.59 -26.78 -2.45
CA PHE A 339 -8.49 -25.66 -2.69
C PHE A 339 -7.85 -24.58 -3.57
N VAL A 340 -6.60 -24.18 -3.32
CA VAL A 340 -5.93 -23.16 -4.15
C VAL A 340 -5.67 -23.67 -5.57
N GLU A 341 -5.35 -24.97 -5.76
CA GLU A 341 -5.29 -25.62 -7.06
C GLU A 341 -6.63 -25.53 -7.81
N LYS A 342 -7.73 -25.81 -7.10
CA LYS A 342 -9.10 -25.73 -7.65
C LYS A 342 -9.47 -24.32 -8.10
N VAL A 343 -9.14 -23.30 -7.29
CA VAL A 343 -9.44 -21.90 -7.61
C VAL A 343 -8.60 -21.41 -8.79
N HIS A 344 -7.35 -21.84 -8.91
CA HIS A 344 -6.41 -21.48 -9.96
C HIS A 344 -6.16 -19.97 -10.01
N PHE A 345 -5.40 -19.48 -9.03
CA PHE A 345 -5.06 -18.06 -8.91
C PHE A 345 -4.00 -17.63 -9.92
N TYR A 346 -4.06 -16.34 -10.33
CA TYR A 346 -2.97 -15.72 -11.07
C TYR A 346 -1.73 -15.53 -10.20
N GLU A 347 -1.90 -14.97 -8.99
CA GLU A 347 -0.80 -14.78 -8.03
C GLU A 347 -1.29 -15.06 -6.61
N MET A 348 -0.38 -15.59 -5.80
CA MET A 348 -0.61 -15.80 -4.37
C MET A 348 0.57 -15.27 -3.56
N HIS A 349 0.28 -14.47 -2.53
CA HIS A 349 1.25 -14.10 -1.51
C HIS A 349 1.15 -15.08 -0.34
N ILE A 350 2.19 -15.88 -0.15
CA ILE A 350 2.22 -16.91 0.87
C ILE A 350 3.00 -16.40 2.09
N PHE A 351 2.35 -16.37 3.23
CA PHE A 351 2.89 -15.92 4.50
C PHE A 351 2.99 -17.06 5.50
N LYS A 352 4.11 -17.17 6.20
CA LYS A 352 4.18 -17.99 7.41
C LYS A 352 3.47 -17.25 8.53
N TYR A 353 2.60 -17.94 9.27
CA TYR A 353 1.97 -17.34 10.44
C TYR A 353 3.02 -16.73 11.38
N SER A 354 2.86 -15.46 11.70
CA SER A 354 3.72 -14.71 12.60
C SER A 354 2.95 -14.36 13.88
N ARG A 355 3.40 -14.85 15.02
CA ARG A 355 2.80 -14.51 16.32
C ARG A 355 2.84 -13.00 16.54
N ARG A 356 1.71 -12.44 16.97
CA ARG A 356 1.60 -11.01 17.23
C ARG A 356 1.07 -10.81 18.65
N LYS A 357 1.92 -10.25 19.54
CA LYS A 357 1.53 -9.91 20.90
C LYS A 357 0.24 -9.06 20.91
N GLY A 358 -0.70 -9.44 21.75
CA GLY A 358 -2.00 -8.76 21.86
C GLY A 358 -3.08 -9.29 20.90
N THR A 359 -2.78 -10.21 20.00
CA THR A 359 -3.78 -10.90 19.17
C THR A 359 -4.24 -12.20 19.84
N VAL A 360 -5.46 -12.66 19.50
CA VAL A 360 -6.01 -13.91 20.04
C VAL A 360 -5.14 -15.10 19.66
N ALA A 361 -4.66 -15.17 18.41
CA ALA A 361 -3.85 -16.27 17.91
C ALA A 361 -2.47 -16.37 18.57
N ASP A 362 -1.96 -15.29 19.19
CA ASP A 362 -0.69 -15.32 19.93
C ASP A 362 -0.73 -16.29 21.12
N THR A 363 -1.88 -16.41 21.77
CA THR A 363 -2.09 -17.27 22.95
C THR A 363 -2.75 -18.60 22.64
N MET A 364 -3.10 -18.89 21.39
CA MET A 364 -3.66 -20.17 20.99
C MET A 364 -2.67 -21.31 21.23
N PRO A 365 -3.14 -22.49 21.68
CA PRO A 365 -2.33 -23.70 21.74
C PRO A 365 -1.91 -24.19 20.34
N ASP A 366 -1.13 -25.25 20.28
CA ASP A 366 -0.75 -25.97 19.08
C ASP A 366 -0.06 -25.07 18.01
N GLN A 367 0.84 -24.21 18.48
CA GLN A 367 1.68 -23.40 17.59
C GLN A 367 2.53 -24.29 16.70
N VAL A 368 2.44 -24.08 15.39
CA VAL A 368 3.16 -24.89 14.38
C VAL A 368 4.64 -24.52 14.38
N ASP A 369 5.52 -25.52 14.28
CA ASP A 369 6.98 -25.33 14.19
C ASP A 369 7.38 -24.57 12.92
N ASP A 370 8.40 -23.72 13.02
CA ASP A 370 8.85 -22.87 11.90
C ASP A 370 9.41 -23.66 10.72
N LYS A 371 9.94 -24.88 10.94
CA LYS A 371 10.38 -25.75 9.84
C LYS A 371 9.19 -26.26 9.03
N ILE A 372 8.08 -26.60 9.72
CA ILE A 372 6.85 -27.04 9.07
C ILE A 372 6.25 -25.87 8.28
N LYS A 373 6.16 -24.66 8.88
CA LYS A 373 5.71 -23.47 8.17
C LYS A 373 6.55 -23.20 6.92
N THR A 374 7.87 -23.37 7.02
CA THR A 374 8.79 -23.14 5.89
C THR A 374 8.55 -24.17 4.78
N ALA A 375 8.40 -25.47 5.12
CA ALA A 375 8.12 -26.50 4.14
C ALA A 375 6.79 -26.23 3.41
N ARG A 376 5.71 -25.95 4.15
CA ARG A 376 4.40 -25.60 3.59
C ARG A 376 4.42 -24.34 2.73
N SER A 377 5.16 -23.31 3.17
CA SER A 377 5.34 -22.09 2.40
C SER A 377 6.02 -22.35 1.06
N ASN A 378 7.11 -23.12 1.05
CA ASN A 378 7.84 -23.43 -0.18
C ASN A 378 6.98 -24.23 -1.16
N GLU A 379 6.22 -25.21 -0.68
CA GLU A 379 5.33 -26.02 -1.51
C GLU A 379 4.22 -25.17 -2.18
N LEU A 380 3.61 -24.22 -1.44
CA LEU A 380 2.63 -23.31 -2.03
C LEU A 380 3.27 -22.28 -2.95
N ILE A 381 4.50 -21.82 -2.71
CA ILE A 381 5.23 -20.91 -3.61
C ILE A 381 5.51 -21.59 -4.95
N GLU A 382 5.93 -22.85 -4.95
CA GLU A 382 6.12 -23.61 -6.19
C GLU A 382 4.80 -23.70 -6.99
N LEU A 383 3.71 -24.09 -6.33
CA LEU A 383 2.38 -24.14 -6.94
C LEU A 383 1.93 -22.77 -7.47
N ALA A 384 2.15 -21.70 -6.70
CA ALA A 384 1.82 -20.34 -7.13
C ALA A 384 2.57 -19.93 -8.40
N ASN A 385 3.86 -20.26 -8.49
CA ASN A 385 4.68 -19.97 -9.67
C ASN A 385 4.18 -20.73 -10.90
N GLU A 386 3.78 -21.99 -10.76
CA GLU A 386 3.22 -22.78 -11.83
C GLU A 386 1.89 -22.19 -12.36
N MET A 387 0.96 -21.90 -11.45
CA MET A 387 -0.33 -21.28 -11.81
C MET A 387 -0.15 -19.89 -12.45
N SER A 388 0.77 -19.09 -11.92
CA SER A 388 1.08 -17.77 -12.47
C SER A 388 1.66 -17.86 -13.88
N ALA A 389 2.55 -18.83 -14.13
CA ALA A 389 3.09 -19.08 -15.47
C ALA A 389 1.98 -19.54 -16.46
N GLN A 390 1.10 -20.42 -16.01
CA GLN A 390 -0.05 -20.87 -16.81
C GLN A 390 -0.97 -19.69 -17.16
N TYR A 391 -1.32 -18.85 -16.18
CA TYR A 391 -2.13 -17.66 -16.41
C TYR A 391 -1.49 -16.72 -17.44
N ARG A 392 -0.21 -16.39 -17.28
CA ARG A 392 0.50 -15.54 -18.24
C ARG A 392 0.58 -16.14 -19.64
N SER A 393 0.73 -17.46 -19.75
CA SER A 393 0.80 -18.14 -21.04
C SER A 393 -0.49 -18.00 -21.86
N THR A 394 -1.65 -17.78 -21.23
CA THR A 394 -2.92 -17.54 -21.96
C THR A 394 -2.91 -16.23 -22.75
N TYR A 395 -1.98 -15.33 -22.46
CA TYR A 395 -1.82 -14.04 -23.11
C TYR A 395 -0.58 -13.96 -24.05
N ALA A 396 0.15 -15.06 -24.30
CA ALA A 396 1.40 -15.06 -25.07
C ALA A 396 1.09 -14.56 -26.45
N ASP A 397 0.20 -14.63 -27.20
CA ASP A 397 -0.01 -14.08 -28.55
C ASP A 397 -1.15 -13.03 -28.56
N SER A 398 -1.37 -12.33 -27.46
CA SER A 398 -2.44 -11.36 -27.32
C SER A 398 -1.91 -9.93 -27.34
N ASP A 399 -2.66 -9.03 -27.94
CA ASP A 399 -2.41 -7.60 -27.86
C ASP A 399 -2.92 -7.06 -26.52
N LEU A 400 -2.03 -6.54 -25.70
CA LEU A 400 -2.35 -6.01 -24.38
C LEU A 400 -1.92 -4.55 -24.25
N SER A 401 -2.80 -3.73 -23.70
CA SER A 401 -2.49 -2.36 -23.33
C SER A 401 -1.61 -2.34 -22.06
N VAL A 402 -0.49 -1.65 -22.11
CA VAL A 402 0.45 -1.54 -20.98
C VAL A 402 0.56 -0.09 -20.54
N LEU A 403 0.41 0.19 -19.25
CA LEU A 403 0.76 1.48 -18.64
C LEU A 403 2.22 1.41 -18.21
N ILE A 404 3.07 2.20 -18.87
CA ILE A 404 4.50 2.29 -18.53
C ILE A 404 4.66 3.10 -17.25
N GLU A 405 5.44 2.58 -16.30
CA GLU A 405 5.67 3.21 -15.00
C GLU A 405 7.09 3.72 -14.82
N GLU A 406 8.08 2.94 -15.23
CA GLU A 406 9.47 3.29 -14.99
C GLU A 406 10.42 2.74 -16.05
N LYS A 407 11.61 3.36 -16.11
CA LYS A 407 12.75 2.87 -16.90
C LYS A 407 13.76 2.23 -15.96
N GLN A 408 14.14 0.98 -16.22
CA GLN A 408 15.07 0.21 -15.38
C GLN A 408 16.28 -0.23 -16.19
N ASN A 409 17.46 -0.26 -15.54
CA ASN A 409 18.66 -0.88 -16.09
C ASN A 409 18.83 -2.28 -15.53
N ILE A 410 18.77 -3.30 -16.39
CA ILE A 410 18.92 -4.70 -16.02
C ILE A 410 20.09 -5.28 -16.81
N ALA A 411 21.11 -5.70 -16.09
CA ALA A 411 22.35 -6.26 -16.69
C ALA A 411 22.98 -5.38 -17.80
N GLY A 412 22.94 -4.04 -17.62
CA GLY A 412 23.51 -3.07 -18.55
C GLY A 412 22.62 -2.73 -19.75
N LYS A 413 21.39 -3.23 -19.80
CA LYS A 413 20.39 -2.88 -20.82
C LYS A 413 19.24 -2.12 -20.18
N GLU A 414 18.74 -1.13 -20.91
CA GLU A 414 17.60 -0.33 -20.47
C GLU A 414 16.28 -0.94 -20.93
N TYR A 415 15.30 -0.99 -20.02
CA TYR A 415 13.95 -1.49 -20.25
C TYR A 415 12.93 -0.50 -19.70
N TYR A 416 11.83 -0.32 -20.42
CA TYR A 416 10.62 0.25 -19.87
C TYR A 416 9.79 -0.86 -19.24
N THR A 417 9.30 -0.63 -18.02
CA THR A 417 8.45 -1.58 -17.30
C THR A 417 7.10 -0.98 -17.02
N GLY A 418 6.06 -1.80 -17.05
CA GLY A 418 4.70 -1.38 -16.80
C GLY A 418 3.76 -2.56 -16.56
N TYR A 419 2.48 -2.25 -16.39
CA TYR A 419 1.47 -3.27 -16.10
C TYR A 419 0.29 -3.19 -17.07
N THR A 420 -0.24 -4.36 -17.38
CA THR A 420 -1.51 -4.50 -18.11
C THR A 420 -2.71 -4.24 -17.17
N PRO A 421 -3.94 -4.08 -17.71
CA PRO A 421 -5.14 -3.98 -16.87
C PRO A 421 -5.32 -5.15 -15.91
N ASN A 422 -5.02 -6.38 -16.33
CA ASN A 422 -5.04 -7.58 -15.48
C ASN A 422 -3.74 -7.81 -14.67
N TYR A 423 -2.92 -6.76 -14.52
CA TYR A 423 -1.75 -6.69 -13.65
C TYR A 423 -0.57 -7.58 -14.04
N ILE A 424 -0.49 -8.00 -15.31
CA ILE A 424 0.70 -8.68 -15.83
C ILE A 424 1.81 -7.63 -15.98
N ARG A 425 2.95 -7.86 -15.37
CA ARG A 425 4.14 -7.02 -15.54
C ARG A 425 4.77 -7.29 -16.91
N VAL A 426 5.01 -6.24 -17.65
CA VAL A 426 5.64 -6.28 -18.99
C VAL A 426 6.93 -5.49 -18.95
N MET A 427 7.95 -6.01 -19.65
CA MET A 427 9.23 -5.32 -19.87
C MET A 427 9.45 -5.20 -21.38
N ILE A 428 9.76 -3.99 -21.84
CA ILE A 428 10.02 -3.69 -23.25
C ILE A 428 11.43 -3.10 -23.33
N SER A 429 12.26 -3.60 -24.26
CA SER A 429 13.58 -3.01 -24.51
C SER A 429 13.44 -1.55 -24.90
N ALA A 430 14.25 -0.66 -24.29
CA ALA A 430 14.22 0.75 -24.62
C ALA A 430 14.54 1.00 -26.10
N GLU A 431 15.42 0.19 -26.73
CA GLU A 431 15.74 0.29 -28.15
C GLU A 431 14.53 -0.01 -29.05
N GLU A 432 13.67 -0.96 -28.67
CA GLU A 432 12.43 -1.28 -29.41
C GLU A 432 11.37 -0.21 -29.17
N PHE A 433 11.22 0.23 -27.93
CA PHE A 433 10.27 1.26 -27.54
C PHE A 433 10.54 2.59 -28.24
N ASP A 434 11.78 3.06 -28.25
CA ASP A 434 12.17 4.34 -28.86
C ASP A 434 12.08 4.32 -30.39
N LYS A 435 12.21 3.14 -31.04
CA LYS A 435 12.05 2.98 -32.50
C LYS A 435 10.62 3.13 -32.97
N GLU A 436 9.65 2.76 -32.14
CA GLU A 436 8.23 2.81 -32.49
C GLU A 436 7.57 4.17 -32.24
N ASN A 437 8.35 5.22 -31.85
CA ASN A 437 7.87 6.57 -31.52
C ASN A 437 6.73 6.59 -30.48
N VAL A 438 6.78 5.73 -29.49
CA VAL A 438 5.73 5.60 -28.50
C VAL A 438 5.97 6.63 -27.39
N CYS A 439 4.98 7.48 -27.15
CA CYS A 439 5.01 8.45 -26.07
C CYS A 439 4.92 7.76 -24.71
N SER A 440 5.66 8.24 -23.71
CA SER A 440 5.74 7.73 -22.34
C SER A 440 4.41 7.68 -21.56
N ASN A 441 3.30 8.09 -22.16
CA ASN A 441 1.94 8.04 -21.62
C ASN A 441 0.96 7.30 -22.51
N SER A 442 1.43 6.51 -23.50
CA SER A 442 0.56 5.74 -24.39
C SER A 442 0.47 4.28 -23.97
N CYS A 443 -0.74 3.74 -24.08
CA CYS A 443 -0.97 2.30 -24.02
C CYS A 443 -0.28 1.63 -25.19
N LEU A 444 0.67 0.76 -24.92
CA LEU A 444 1.34 -0.05 -25.92
C LEU A 444 0.81 -1.47 -25.93
N LEU A 445 0.76 -1.99 -27.12
CA LEU A 445 0.47 -3.39 -27.41
C LEU A 445 1.80 -4.15 -27.49
N TYR A 446 2.08 -5.06 -26.57
CA TYR A 446 3.28 -5.89 -26.65
C TYR A 446 3.08 -7.30 -26.10
N THR A 447 3.63 -8.27 -26.82
CA THR A 447 3.60 -9.68 -26.48
C THR A 447 5.02 -10.18 -26.25
N SER A 448 5.41 -10.44 -25.02
CA SER A 448 6.49 -11.36 -24.70
C SER A 448 6.44 -11.76 -23.22
N PRO A 449 6.49 -13.05 -22.90
CA PRO A 449 6.59 -13.48 -21.51
C PRO A 449 7.96 -13.09 -20.96
N SER A 450 7.97 -12.37 -19.84
CA SER A 450 9.20 -12.04 -19.11
C SER A 450 9.90 -13.33 -18.65
N PRO A 451 11.20 -13.50 -18.94
CA PRO A 451 11.96 -14.55 -18.32
C PRO A 451 12.28 -14.16 -16.87
N ARG A 452 11.62 -14.80 -15.93
CA ARG A 452 11.85 -14.82 -14.49
C ARG A 452 11.54 -13.54 -13.74
N ASP A 453 10.42 -13.56 -13.02
CA ASP A 453 10.25 -12.77 -11.82
C ASP A 453 11.40 -13.04 -10.86
N LEU A 454 12.29 -12.06 -10.72
CA LEU A 454 13.15 -11.97 -9.56
C LEU A 454 12.31 -11.35 -8.43
N SER A 455 11.39 -12.14 -7.89
CA SER A 455 10.75 -11.82 -6.63
C SER A 455 11.77 -12.11 -5.52
N THR A 456 12.60 -11.14 -5.23
CA THR A 456 13.32 -11.07 -3.97
C THR A 456 12.70 -9.97 -3.14
N SER A 457 11.94 -10.35 -2.17
CA SER A 457 11.55 -9.49 -1.05
C SER A 457 11.89 -10.18 0.24
#